data_6f901f4dfc081ad0d2cd7ecca173cdac
#
_entry.id   6f901f4dfc081ad0d2cd7ecca173cdac
#
_cell.length_a   1.000
_cell.length_b   1.000
_cell.length_c   1.000
_cell.angle_alpha   90.00
_cell.angle_beta   90.00
_cell.angle_gamma   90.00
#
_symmetry.space_group_name_H-M   'P 1'
#
loop_
_entity.id
_entity.type
_entity.pdbx_description
1 polymer ?
#
loop_
_entity_poly.entity_id
_entity_poly.type
_entity_poly.pdbx_seq_one_letter_code
_entity_poly.pdbx_strand_id
1 'polypeptide(L)'
;LKTAKKARDKSIYNFIQWRHLLTKGNKASYYEYKNFIDKNEDYPRIGRVKYLAEHKLSSNEISPKKIIDWFSSSEPLSGFGKMILGESYILNGNTPKGINLIKEGWINAELNKSQLRFYRKKFKKYLNAEDYIKRADYLAWNNKYWDLKRMLRYLPKEYELLYNARQLLMSKSYGVDAAISKVPSKFKNDAGLNYDRLKWRRKRGRVDSSVEILLKIKNTKDYLVRPDKWWIEREIISRSLIYKKKYELAYKISSNHALTEGAEFAAAEWMSGWIALSFLNDPLLAKDHFEKFYDNVGYPISTARGAYWLGKTYKKLGYDELSSKWFKEASNYLTTYY
;
A
#
# COMPACT_ATOMS: atom_id res chain seq x y z
N LEU A 1 4.16 19.22 28.72
CA LEU A 1 2.98 20.06 28.42
C LEU A 1 2.71 21.11 29.52
N LYS A 2 2.67 20.77 30.82
CA LYS A 2 2.40 21.74 31.91
C LYS A 2 3.38 22.92 31.89
N THR A 3 4.66 22.69 31.75
CA THR A 3 5.71 23.75 31.68
C THR A 3 5.57 24.57 30.40
N ALA A 4 5.29 23.93 29.26
CA ALA A 4 5.12 24.62 27.97
C ALA A 4 3.92 25.58 27.95
N LYS A 5 2.85 25.27 28.70
CA LYS A 5 1.70 26.19 28.85
C LYS A 5 2.07 27.56 29.43
N LYS A 6 3.16 27.64 30.19
CA LYS A 6 3.67 28.85 30.83
C LYS A 6 4.55 29.71 29.89
N ALA A 7 4.90 29.18 28.71
CA ALA A 7 5.70 29.94 27.75
C ALA A 7 4.94 31.20 27.28
N ARG A 8 5.66 32.30 27.13
CA ARG A 8 5.13 33.58 26.57
C ARG A 8 4.75 33.37 25.11
N ASP A 9 5.62 32.68 24.35
CA ASP A 9 5.39 32.36 22.97
C ASP A 9 4.50 31.09 22.86
N LYS A 10 3.31 31.26 22.35
CA LYS A 10 2.34 30.19 22.17
C LYS A 10 2.75 29.17 21.09
N SER A 11 3.65 29.54 20.18
CA SER A 11 4.18 28.64 19.15
C SER A 11 4.94 27.47 19.77
N ILE A 12 5.69 27.73 20.86
CA ILE A 12 6.40 26.70 21.63
C ILE A 12 5.42 25.68 22.22
N TYR A 13 4.33 26.18 22.81
CA TYR A 13 3.30 25.28 23.36
C TYR A 13 2.64 24.43 22.26
N ASN A 14 2.27 25.03 21.15
CA ASN A 14 1.66 24.33 20.02
C ASN A 14 2.61 23.28 19.43
N PHE A 15 3.90 23.60 19.28
CA PHE A 15 4.91 22.63 18.82
C PHE A 15 5.04 21.45 19.77
N ILE A 16 5.13 21.68 21.06
CA ILE A 16 5.25 20.60 22.06
C ILE A 16 3.96 19.76 22.12
N GLN A 17 2.80 20.40 22.02
CA GLN A 17 1.51 19.69 21.96
C GLN A 17 1.42 18.83 20.71
N TRP A 18 1.77 19.35 19.54
CA TRP A 18 1.83 18.60 18.29
C TRP A 18 2.74 17.38 18.39
N ARG A 19 3.96 17.53 18.89
CA ARG A 19 4.90 16.44 19.13
C ARG A 19 4.31 15.39 20.08
N HIS A 20 3.65 15.82 21.14
CA HIS A 20 2.98 14.92 22.09
C HIS A 20 1.86 14.13 21.40
N LEU A 21 1.00 14.77 20.63
CA LEU A 21 -0.11 14.14 19.92
C LEU A 21 0.38 13.12 18.88
N LEU A 22 1.53 13.35 18.25
CA LEU A 22 2.15 12.41 17.31
C LEU A 22 2.86 11.23 18.00
N THR A 23 3.12 11.31 19.31
CA THR A 23 3.82 10.26 20.04
C THR A 23 2.92 9.04 20.22
N LYS A 24 3.41 7.86 19.84
CA LYS A 24 2.67 6.61 19.99
C LYS A 24 2.40 6.32 21.47
N GLY A 25 1.18 5.93 21.80
CA GLY A 25 0.78 5.56 23.16
C GLY A 25 0.58 6.75 24.10
N ASN A 26 0.52 7.98 23.60
CA ASN A 26 0.16 9.14 24.42
C ASN A 26 -1.22 8.98 25.07
N LYS A 27 -1.42 9.65 26.21
CA LYS A 27 -2.66 9.60 27.00
C LYS A 27 -3.66 10.71 26.65
N ALA A 28 -3.41 11.48 25.58
CA ALA A 28 -4.33 12.55 25.19
C ALA A 28 -5.70 11.99 24.82
N SER A 29 -6.74 12.68 25.26
CA SER A 29 -8.14 12.39 24.95
C SER A 29 -8.50 12.85 23.53
N TYR A 30 -9.62 12.35 23.01
CA TYR A 30 -10.19 12.85 21.74
C TYR A 30 -10.36 14.38 21.75
N TYR A 31 -10.84 14.96 22.86
CA TYR A 31 -11.05 16.41 22.95
C TYR A 31 -9.77 17.22 22.88
N GLU A 32 -8.65 16.69 23.39
CA GLU A 32 -7.35 17.36 23.24
C GLU A 32 -6.87 17.32 21.80
N TYR A 33 -7.07 16.21 21.08
CA TYR A 33 -6.82 16.12 19.65
C TYR A 33 -7.70 17.09 18.85
N LYS A 34 -9.01 17.06 19.09
CA LYS A 34 -9.98 17.94 18.42
C LYS A 34 -9.62 19.42 18.60
N ASN A 35 -9.39 19.85 19.85
CA ASN A 35 -9.03 21.25 20.13
C ASN A 35 -7.72 21.68 19.43
N PHE A 36 -6.76 20.76 19.29
CA PHE A 36 -5.55 21.06 18.54
C PHE A 36 -5.82 21.20 17.05
N ILE A 37 -6.57 20.27 16.47
CA ILE A 37 -6.93 20.25 15.04
C ILE A 37 -7.71 21.51 14.67
N ASP A 38 -8.74 21.87 15.45
CA ASP A 38 -9.60 23.03 15.17
C ASP A 38 -8.81 24.37 15.19
N LYS A 39 -7.70 24.45 15.94
CA LYS A 39 -6.88 25.65 16.06
C LYS A 39 -5.67 25.69 15.16
N ASN A 40 -5.33 24.61 14.50
CA ASN A 40 -4.07 24.44 13.78
C ASN A 40 -4.27 23.59 12.52
N GLU A 41 -5.22 23.97 11.66
CA GLU A 41 -5.59 23.19 10.47
C GLU A 41 -4.45 22.99 9.48
N ASP A 42 -3.58 23.99 9.35
CA ASP A 42 -2.41 24.00 8.43
C ASP A 42 -1.13 23.44 9.09
N TYR A 43 -1.22 22.89 10.29
CA TYR A 43 -0.03 22.43 10.98
C TYR A 43 0.58 21.20 10.28
N PRO A 44 1.92 21.08 10.24
CA PRO A 44 2.57 19.94 9.57
C PRO A 44 2.01 18.60 10.04
N ARG A 45 1.75 17.70 9.09
CA ARG A 45 1.21 16.34 9.36
C ARG A 45 -0.14 16.34 10.10
N ILE A 46 -0.98 17.35 9.92
CA ILE A 46 -2.29 17.43 10.57
C ILE A 46 -3.18 16.21 10.21
N GLY A 47 -3.09 15.69 8.99
CA GLY A 47 -3.77 14.45 8.60
C GLY A 47 -3.37 13.25 9.48
N ARG A 48 -2.10 13.18 9.93
CA ARG A 48 -1.67 12.14 10.87
C ARG A 48 -2.26 12.37 12.27
N VAL A 49 -2.38 13.62 12.69
CA VAL A 49 -3.03 13.97 13.97
C VAL A 49 -4.51 13.57 13.94
N LYS A 50 -5.22 13.89 12.84
CA LYS A 50 -6.63 13.47 12.60
C LYS A 50 -6.76 11.94 12.65
N TYR A 51 -5.90 11.20 11.94
CA TYR A 51 -5.87 9.73 11.99
C TYR A 51 -5.71 9.19 13.42
N LEU A 52 -4.84 9.78 14.23
CA LEU A 52 -4.62 9.36 15.62
C LEU A 52 -5.78 9.74 16.53
N ALA A 53 -6.46 10.87 16.27
CA ALA A 53 -7.67 11.28 16.96
C ALA A 53 -8.79 10.25 16.79
N GLU A 54 -8.95 9.68 15.58
CA GLU A 54 -9.95 8.64 15.34
C GLU A 54 -9.80 7.44 16.27
N HIS A 55 -8.55 7.06 16.60
CA HIS A 55 -8.28 5.96 17.53
C HIS A 55 -8.55 6.28 19.00
N LYS A 56 -8.98 7.52 19.30
CA LYS A 56 -9.45 7.96 20.63
C LYS A 56 -10.98 8.05 20.71
N LEU A 57 -11.67 7.81 19.61
CA LEU A 57 -13.12 7.82 19.59
C LEU A 57 -13.69 6.62 20.36
N SER A 58 -14.75 6.89 21.12
CA SER A 58 -15.52 5.88 21.84
C SER A 58 -16.97 6.34 21.93
N SER A 59 -17.89 5.54 21.42
CA SER A 59 -19.34 5.80 21.52
C SER A 59 -19.88 5.74 22.96
N ASN A 60 -19.08 5.21 23.90
CA ASN A 60 -19.42 5.23 25.33
C ASN A 60 -19.05 6.55 26.02
N GLU A 61 -18.08 7.29 25.47
CA GLU A 61 -17.58 8.54 26.07
C GLU A 61 -18.02 9.79 25.30
N ILE A 62 -18.33 9.63 24.01
CA ILE A 62 -18.71 10.71 23.09
C ILE A 62 -20.07 10.37 22.49
N SER A 63 -21.02 11.32 22.56
CA SER A 63 -22.37 11.06 22.02
C SER A 63 -22.30 10.74 20.50
N PRO A 64 -23.13 9.81 20.01
CA PRO A 64 -23.16 9.43 18.59
C PRO A 64 -23.30 10.63 17.66
N LYS A 65 -24.14 11.60 18.00
CA LYS A 65 -24.34 12.82 17.22
C LYS A 65 -23.04 13.61 17.06
N LYS A 66 -22.28 13.83 18.14
CA LYS A 66 -20.98 14.54 18.07
C LYS A 66 -19.95 13.81 17.21
N ILE A 67 -19.96 12.47 17.18
CA ILE A 67 -19.08 11.68 16.31
C ILE A 67 -19.51 11.87 14.85
N ILE A 68 -20.80 11.80 14.55
CA ILE A 68 -21.34 12.04 13.21
C ILE A 68 -20.99 13.44 12.72
N ASP A 69 -21.20 14.46 13.58
CA ASP A 69 -20.91 15.85 13.27
C ASP A 69 -19.42 16.08 13.00
N TRP A 70 -18.52 15.40 13.72
CA TRP A 70 -17.08 15.52 13.49
C TRP A 70 -16.65 14.98 12.12
N PHE A 71 -17.35 13.96 11.60
CA PHE A 71 -17.10 13.42 10.28
C PHE A 71 -17.96 14.05 9.16
N SER A 72 -18.75 15.08 9.46
CA SER A 72 -19.63 15.71 8.46
C SER A 72 -18.86 16.40 7.32
N SER A 73 -17.66 16.91 7.60
CA SER A 73 -16.81 17.62 6.63
C SER A 73 -15.76 16.75 5.97
N SER A 74 -15.51 15.52 6.43
CA SER A 74 -14.48 14.64 5.87
C SER A 74 -14.73 13.17 6.21
N GLU A 75 -14.40 12.29 5.29
CA GLU A 75 -14.46 10.84 5.55
C GLU A 75 -13.42 10.40 6.60
N PRO A 76 -13.71 9.33 7.38
CA PRO A 76 -12.72 8.73 8.27
C PRO A 76 -11.47 8.27 7.55
N LEU A 77 -10.31 8.64 8.08
CA LEU A 77 -9.00 8.26 7.57
C LEU A 77 -8.61 6.82 7.95
N SER A 78 -9.22 6.26 8.98
CA SER A 78 -8.92 4.92 9.48
C SER A 78 -10.13 3.99 9.44
N GLY A 79 -9.87 2.68 9.29
CA GLY A 79 -10.93 1.69 9.45
C GLY A 79 -11.53 1.68 10.85
N PHE A 80 -10.75 2.06 11.86
CA PHE A 80 -11.29 2.22 13.22
C PHE A 80 -12.29 3.37 13.30
N GLY A 81 -11.96 4.53 12.72
CA GLY A 81 -12.87 5.67 12.61
C GLY A 81 -14.15 5.31 11.87
N LYS A 82 -14.06 4.59 10.73
CA LYS A 82 -15.24 4.08 10.00
C LYS A 82 -16.12 3.19 10.88
N MET A 83 -15.54 2.28 11.65
CA MET A 83 -16.31 1.40 12.56
C MET A 83 -17.04 2.17 13.63
N ILE A 84 -16.39 3.15 14.26
CA ILE A 84 -17.01 3.97 15.33
C ILE A 84 -18.07 4.91 14.75
N LEU A 85 -17.83 5.50 13.59
CA LEU A 85 -18.84 6.29 12.87
C LEU A 85 -20.05 5.42 12.50
N GLY A 86 -19.83 4.21 12.00
CA GLY A 86 -20.89 3.25 11.69
C GLY A 86 -21.71 2.88 12.90
N GLU A 87 -21.09 2.63 14.04
CA GLU A 87 -21.77 2.42 15.31
C GLU A 87 -22.61 3.63 15.71
N SER A 88 -22.06 4.84 15.54
CA SER A 88 -22.77 6.08 15.87
C SER A 88 -24.01 6.28 14.99
N TYR A 89 -23.95 5.91 13.69
CA TYR A 89 -25.15 5.92 12.85
C TYR A 89 -26.22 4.92 13.30
N ILE A 90 -25.82 3.72 13.73
CA ILE A 90 -26.78 2.72 14.26
C ILE A 90 -27.46 3.27 15.50
N LEU A 91 -26.70 3.84 16.45
CA LEU A 91 -27.23 4.41 17.69
C LEU A 91 -28.08 5.65 17.43
N ASN A 92 -27.90 6.33 16.32
CA ASN A 92 -28.72 7.49 15.91
C ASN A 92 -29.86 7.12 14.93
N GLY A 93 -30.19 5.82 14.80
CA GLY A 93 -31.34 5.33 14.03
C GLY A 93 -31.05 4.98 12.56
N ASN A 94 -29.88 5.30 12.01
CA ASN A 94 -29.54 4.95 10.62
C ASN A 94 -28.75 3.62 10.54
N THR A 95 -29.44 2.53 10.79
CA THR A 95 -28.86 1.19 10.84
C THR A 95 -28.22 0.74 9.52
N PRO A 96 -28.82 0.90 8.31
CA PRO A 96 -28.22 0.44 7.07
C PRO A 96 -26.86 1.10 6.79
N LYS A 97 -26.79 2.44 6.90
CA LYS A 97 -25.54 3.19 6.72
C LYS A 97 -24.48 2.76 7.72
N GLY A 98 -24.90 2.58 8.98
CA GLY A 98 -24.00 2.14 10.04
C GLY A 98 -23.40 0.76 9.80
N ILE A 99 -24.19 -0.22 9.35
CA ILE A 99 -23.70 -1.57 9.02
C ILE A 99 -22.67 -1.53 7.91
N ASN A 100 -22.91 -0.78 6.84
CA ASN A 100 -21.96 -0.65 5.72
C ASN A 100 -20.62 -0.10 6.18
N LEU A 101 -20.62 0.99 6.96
CA LEU A 101 -19.40 1.59 7.51
C LEU A 101 -18.66 0.64 8.47
N ILE A 102 -19.37 -0.14 9.29
CA ILE A 102 -18.76 -1.15 10.16
C ILE A 102 -18.06 -2.21 9.32
N LYS A 103 -18.68 -2.73 8.25
CA LYS A 103 -18.08 -3.74 7.38
C LYS A 103 -16.86 -3.22 6.65
N GLU A 104 -16.94 -2.02 6.08
CA GLU A 104 -15.79 -1.38 5.43
C GLU A 104 -14.63 -1.16 6.41
N GLY A 105 -14.94 -0.58 7.57
CA GLY A 105 -13.95 -0.31 8.60
C GLY A 105 -13.33 -1.58 9.18
N TRP A 106 -14.12 -2.65 9.34
CA TRP A 106 -13.65 -3.95 9.82
C TRP A 106 -12.50 -4.51 9.01
N ILE A 107 -12.51 -4.33 7.70
CA ILE A 107 -11.48 -4.87 6.81
C ILE A 107 -10.09 -4.40 7.21
N ASN A 108 -9.91 -3.09 7.44
CA ASN A 108 -8.60 -2.47 7.59
C ASN A 108 -8.35 -1.80 8.96
N ALA A 109 -9.30 -1.92 9.91
CA ALA A 109 -9.10 -1.37 11.26
C ALA A 109 -7.87 -1.95 11.96
N GLU A 110 -6.99 -1.08 12.46
CA GLU A 110 -5.88 -1.48 13.32
C GLU A 110 -6.40 -1.77 14.73
N LEU A 111 -6.50 -3.05 15.08
CA LEU A 111 -7.05 -3.52 16.35
C LEU A 111 -6.00 -4.35 17.10
N ASN A 112 -5.72 -4.00 18.34
CA ASN A 112 -4.95 -4.87 19.23
C ASN A 112 -5.77 -6.11 19.64
N LYS A 113 -5.16 -7.04 20.37
CA LYS A 113 -5.79 -8.31 20.76
C LYS A 113 -7.11 -8.13 21.55
N SER A 114 -7.16 -7.20 22.48
CA SER A 114 -8.36 -6.92 23.28
C SER A 114 -9.44 -6.24 22.46
N GLN A 115 -9.07 -5.24 21.67
CA GLN A 115 -9.97 -4.55 20.74
C GLN A 115 -10.58 -5.50 19.71
N LEU A 116 -9.77 -6.39 19.12
CA LEU A 116 -10.28 -7.40 18.17
C LEU A 116 -11.37 -8.28 18.82
N ARG A 117 -11.15 -8.75 20.05
CA ARG A 117 -12.15 -9.55 20.78
C ARG A 117 -13.42 -8.75 21.08
N PHE A 118 -13.26 -7.52 21.55
CA PHE A 118 -14.36 -6.64 21.92
C PHE A 118 -15.23 -6.31 20.69
N TYR A 119 -14.64 -5.75 19.63
CA TYR A 119 -15.41 -5.31 18.46
C TYR A 119 -15.99 -6.48 17.67
N ARG A 120 -15.28 -7.61 17.60
CA ARG A 120 -15.83 -8.84 17.01
C ARG A 120 -17.10 -9.30 17.75
N LYS A 121 -17.11 -9.26 19.09
CA LYS A 121 -18.30 -9.61 19.87
C LYS A 121 -19.40 -8.59 19.68
N LYS A 122 -19.06 -7.32 19.75
CA LYS A 122 -19.99 -6.18 19.61
C LYS A 122 -20.70 -6.16 18.26
N PHE A 123 -19.98 -6.40 17.19
CA PHE A 123 -20.51 -6.35 15.83
C PHE A 123 -20.87 -7.73 15.23
N LYS A 124 -20.90 -8.79 16.05
CA LYS A 124 -21.15 -10.16 15.60
C LYS A 124 -22.41 -10.29 14.71
N LYS A 125 -23.47 -9.58 15.03
CA LYS A 125 -24.75 -9.63 14.29
C LYS A 125 -24.70 -8.95 12.92
N TYR A 126 -23.69 -8.13 12.66
CA TYR A 126 -23.52 -7.37 11.41
C TYR A 126 -22.44 -7.95 10.50
N LEU A 127 -21.50 -8.72 11.06
CA LEU A 127 -20.37 -9.31 10.32
C LEU A 127 -20.66 -10.77 9.96
N ASN A 128 -20.39 -11.13 8.72
CA ASN A 128 -20.51 -12.49 8.20
C ASN A 128 -19.15 -13.11 7.86
N ALA A 129 -19.12 -14.33 7.36
CA ALA A 129 -17.88 -15.05 7.01
C ALA A 129 -17.05 -14.29 5.97
N GLU A 130 -17.70 -13.66 4.99
CA GLU A 130 -17.02 -12.89 3.94
C GLU A 130 -16.27 -11.67 4.51
N ASP A 131 -16.83 -10.98 5.49
CA ASP A 131 -16.18 -9.83 6.15
C ASP A 131 -14.90 -10.26 6.88
N TYR A 132 -14.89 -11.47 7.47
CA TYR A 132 -13.70 -12.04 8.10
C TYR A 132 -12.64 -12.43 7.06
N ILE A 133 -13.07 -12.98 5.92
CA ILE A 133 -12.17 -13.34 4.80
C ILE A 133 -11.54 -12.08 4.22
N LYS A 134 -12.31 -11.03 3.92
CA LYS A 134 -11.81 -9.74 3.43
C LYS A 134 -10.78 -9.13 4.38
N ARG A 135 -11.03 -9.18 5.69
CA ARG A 135 -10.05 -8.73 6.68
C ARG A 135 -8.79 -9.57 6.66
N ALA A 136 -8.88 -10.89 6.60
CA ALA A 136 -7.72 -11.76 6.54
C ALA A 136 -6.88 -11.49 5.27
N ASP A 137 -7.53 -11.27 4.13
CA ASP A 137 -6.88 -10.91 2.88
C ASP A 137 -6.13 -9.57 2.99
N TYR A 138 -6.79 -8.53 3.51
CA TYR A 138 -6.15 -7.25 3.78
C TYR A 138 -4.91 -7.39 4.66
N LEU A 139 -5.00 -8.16 5.76
CA LEU A 139 -3.89 -8.39 6.67
C LEU A 139 -2.74 -9.15 6.00
N ALA A 140 -3.07 -10.13 5.15
CA ALA A 140 -2.09 -10.88 4.36
C ALA A 140 -1.35 -9.96 3.39
N TRP A 141 -2.05 -9.22 2.54
CA TRP A 141 -1.45 -8.27 1.60
C TRP A 141 -0.60 -7.18 2.27
N ASN A 142 -0.92 -6.80 3.51
CA ASN A 142 -0.18 -5.80 4.28
C ASN A 142 0.87 -6.40 5.23
N ASN A 143 1.19 -7.71 5.09
CA ASN A 143 2.21 -8.42 5.85
C ASN A 143 2.04 -8.29 7.37
N LYS A 144 0.77 -8.25 7.83
CA LYS A 144 0.39 -8.13 9.26
C LYS A 144 0.37 -9.52 9.92
N TYR A 145 1.55 -10.11 10.12
CA TYR A 145 1.74 -11.50 10.57
C TYR A 145 0.93 -11.87 11.82
N TRP A 146 1.05 -11.09 12.88
CA TRP A 146 0.39 -11.40 14.17
C TRP A 146 -1.11 -11.15 14.13
N ASP A 147 -1.54 -10.13 13.37
CA ASP A 147 -2.95 -9.82 13.22
C ASP A 147 -3.65 -10.91 12.40
N LEU A 148 -3.03 -11.37 11.31
CA LEU A 148 -3.51 -12.48 10.52
C LEU A 148 -3.56 -13.78 11.33
N LYS A 149 -2.51 -14.10 12.10
CA LYS A 149 -2.49 -15.27 12.99
C LYS A 149 -3.67 -15.27 13.96
N ARG A 150 -4.04 -14.10 14.48
CA ARG A 150 -5.22 -13.97 15.36
C ARG A 150 -6.55 -14.16 14.64
N MET A 151 -6.60 -13.89 13.33
CA MET A 151 -7.81 -14.04 12.53
C MET A 151 -8.09 -15.48 12.10
N LEU A 152 -7.08 -16.34 11.93
CA LEU A 152 -7.22 -17.69 11.36
C LEU A 152 -8.37 -18.49 11.98
N ARG A 153 -8.48 -18.53 13.30
CA ARG A 153 -9.51 -19.27 14.05
C ARG A 153 -10.96 -18.79 13.82
N TYR A 154 -11.15 -17.67 13.13
CA TYR A 154 -12.48 -17.11 12.85
C TYR A 154 -12.90 -17.32 11.40
N LEU A 155 -12.04 -17.92 10.58
CA LEU A 155 -12.26 -18.16 9.17
C LEU A 155 -12.95 -19.53 8.94
N PRO A 156 -13.72 -19.66 7.86
CA PRO A 156 -14.11 -20.98 7.35
C PRO A 156 -12.89 -21.85 7.08
N LYS A 157 -12.99 -23.17 7.29
CA LYS A 157 -11.83 -24.09 7.28
C LYS A 157 -10.95 -24.00 6.02
N GLU A 158 -11.55 -23.88 4.86
CA GLU A 158 -10.80 -23.77 3.61
C GLU A 158 -9.96 -22.49 3.52
N TYR A 159 -10.53 -21.37 3.98
CA TYR A 159 -9.82 -20.07 4.06
C TYR A 159 -8.79 -20.05 5.19
N GLU A 160 -9.07 -20.72 6.30
CA GLU A 160 -8.07 -20.91 7.37
C GLU A 160 -6.80 -21.56 6.81
N LEU A 161 -6.94 -22.63 6.00
CA LEU A 161 -5.81 -23.31 5.38
C LEU A 161 -5.03 -22.40 4.41
N LEU A 162 -5.74 -21.64 3.57
CA LEU A 162 -5.13 -20.67 2.65
C LEU A 162 -4.34 -19.62 3.42
N TYR A 163 -4.99 -18.92 4.36
CA TYR A 163 -4.36 -17.81 5.07
C TYR A 163 -3.32 -18.26 6.10
N ASN A 164 -3.39 -19.50 6.59
CA ASN A 164 -2.31 -20.09 7.39
C ASN A 164 -1.04 -20.29 6.54
N ALA A 165 -1.17 -20.80 5.30
CA ALA A 165 -0.04 -20.92 4.39
C ALA A 165 0.56 -19.54 4.06
N ARG A 166 -0.29 -18.54 3.74
CA ARG A 166 0.14 -17.18 3.49
C ARG A 166 0.84 -16.57 4.71
N GLN A 167 0.32 -16.78 5.91
CA GLN A 167 0.91 -16.30 7.17
C GLN A 167 2.30 -16.89 7.43
N LEU A 168 2.49 -18.20 7.22
CA LEU A 168 3.79 -18.83 7.39
C LEU A 168 4.83 -18.33 6.36
N LEU A 169 4.40 -18.04 5.13
CA LEU A 169 5.24 -17.45 4.07
C LEU A 169 5.76 -16.04 4.40
N MET A 170 5.10 -15.30 5.32
CA MET A 170 5.57 -13.98 5.76
C MET A 170 6.82 -14.05 6.64
N SER A 171 7.15 -15.20 7.17
CA SER A 171 8.23 -15.39 8.15
C SER A 171 9.25 -16.43 7.67
N LYS A 172 10.28 -16.65 8.49
CA LYS A 172 11.25 -17.74 8.30
C LYS A 172 10.80 -19.07 8.94
N SER A 173 9.50 -19.20 9.25
CA SER A 173 8.96 -20.38 9.94
C SER A 173 9.17 -21.67 9.17
N TYR A 174 9.26 -22.78 9.90
CA TYR A 174 9.21 -24.14 9.35
C TYR A 174 7.77 -24.51 8.96
N GLY A 175 7.63 -25.59 8.20
CA GLY A 175 6.32 -26.14 7.86
C GLY A 175 5.59 -25.43 6.71
N VAL A 176 6.27 -24.55 5.97
CA VAL A 176 5.70 -23.81 4.83
C VAL A 176 5.18 -24.78 3.76
N ASP A 177 5.98 -25.77 3.37
CA ASP A 177 5.61 -26.72 2.32
C ASP A 177 4.41 -27.58 2.74
N ALA A 178 4.39 -28.05 4.00
CA ALA A 178 3.25 -28.77 4.55
C ALA A 178 1.98 -27.92 4.65
N ALA A 179 2.11 -26.63 4.91
CA ALA A 179 0.96 -25.73 4.91
C ALA A 179 0.44 -25.49 3.48
N ILE A 180 1.32 -25.31 2.50
CA ILE A 180 0.94 -25.13 1.08
C ILE A 180 0.28 -26.40 0.53
N SER A 181 0.76 -27.60 0.89
CA SER A 181 0.15 -28.86 0.43
C SER A 181 -1.29 -29.03 0.90
N LYS A 182 -1.63 -28.49 2.09
CA LYS A 182 -2.98 -28.53 2.68
C LYS A 182 -3.95 -27.50 2.08
N VAL A 183 -3.46 -26.54 1.29
CA VAL A 183 -4.34 -25.54 0.64
C VAL A 183 -5.25 -26.27 -0.36
N PRO A 184 -6.57 -26.05 -0.30
CA PRO A 184 -7.51 -26.64 -1.25
C PRO A 184 -7.16 -26.31 -2.70
N SER A 185 -7.44 -27.26 -3.62
CA SER A 185 -7.08 -27.14 -5.04
C SER A 185 -7.59 -25.86 -5.70
N LYS A 186 -8.80 -25.42 -5.34
CA LYS A 186 -9.40 -24.16 -5.84
C LYS A 186 -8.59 -22.91 -5.52
N PHE A 187 -7.76 -22.91 -4.46
CA PHE A 187 -6.93 -21.79 -4.05
C PHE A 187 -5.45 -21.92 -4.45
N LYS A 188 -5.05 -23.03 -5.10
CA LYS A 188 -3.64 -23.18 -5.50
C LYS A 188 -3.15 -22.13 -6.47
N ASN A 189 -4.07 -21.53 -7.23
CA ASN A 189 -3.79 -20.42 -8.14
C ASN A 189 -4.19 -19.05 -7.56
N ASP A 190 -4.44 -18.97 -6.25
CA ASP A 190 -4.71 -17.68 -5.58
C ASP A 190 -3.54 -16.71 -5.75
N ALA A 191 -3.86 -15.49 -6.17
CA ALA A 191 -2.86 -14.47 -6.45
C ALA A 191 -2.02 -14.11 -5.23
N GLY A 192 -2.66 -13.96 -4.06
CA GLY A 192 -1.98 -13.62 -2.82
C GLY A 192 -1.06 -14.75 -2.34
N LEU A 193 -1.49 -16.01 -2.49
CA LEU A 193 -0.63 -17.17 -2.19
C LEU A 193 0.59 -17.21 -3.10
N ASN A 194 0.41 -17.02 -4.40
CA ASN A 194 1.51 -17.01 -5.37
C ASN A 194 2.46 -15.83 -5.13
N TYR A 195 1.93 -14.64 -4.79
CA TYR A 195 2.73 -13.49 -4.39
C TYR A 195 3.58 -13.78 -3.14
N ASP A 196 2.98 -14.34 -2.10
CA ASP A 196 3.68 -14.65 -0.87
C ASP A 196 4.76 -15.75 -1.09
N ARG A 197 4.49 -16.76 -1.94
CA ARG A 197 5.47 -17.77 -2.37
C ARG A 197 6.64 -17.16 -3.15
N LEU A 198 6.35 -16.28 -4.10
CA LEU A 198 7.33 -15.53 -4.87
C LEU A 198 8.28 -14.77 -3.94
N LYS A 199 7.72 -13.94 -3.08
CA LYS A 199 8.44 -13.11 -2.11
C LYS A 199 9.29 -13.94 -1.14
N TRP A 200 8.73 -15.07 -0.65
CA TRP A 200 9.43 -15.98 0.24
C TRP A 200 10.64 -16.65 -0.43
N ARG A 201 10.48 -17.10 -1.68
CA ARG A 201 11.56 -17.70 -2.47
C ARG A 201 12.66 -16.69 -2.74
N ARG A 202 12.31 -15.49 -3.21
CA ARG A 202 13.28 -14.42 -3.47
C ARG A 202 14.09 -14.06 -2.22
N LYS A 203 13.43 -13.89 -1.08
CA LYS A 203 14.11 -13.57 0.20
C LYS A 203 15.09 -14.67 0.66
N ARG A 204 14.99 -15.88 0.10
CA ARG A 204 15.91 -17.00 0.33
C ARG A 204 16.96 -17.17 -0.78
N GLY A 205 17.09 -16.20 -1.67
CA GLY A 205 18.03 -16.25 -2.78
C GLY A 205 17.61 -17.20 -3.92
N ARG A 206 16.41 -17.79 -3.86
CA ARG A 206 15.90 -18.73 -4.89
C ARG A 206 15.27 -17.95 -6.05
N VAL A 207 16.10 -17.14 -6.75
CA VAL A 207 15.63 -16.24 -7.81
C VAL A 207 14.99 -16.99 -8.96
N ASP A 208 15.63 -18.07 -9.44
CA ASP A 208 15.13 -18.81 -10.61
C ASP A 208 13.75 -19.41 -10.34
N SER A 209 13.51 -20.00 -9.16
CA SER A 209 12.18 -20.50 -8.78
C SER A 209 11.15 -19.39 -8.51
N SER A 210 11.59 -18.16 -8.25
CA SER A 210 10.72 -16.98 -8.20
C SER A 210 10.30 -16.54 -9.60
N VAL A 211 11.22 -16.57 -10.55
CA VAL A 211 10.96 -16.31 -11.97
C VAL A 211 9.93 -17.28 -12.54
N GLU A 212 10.03 -18.58 -12.21
CA GLU A 212 9.03 -19.57 -12.62
C GLU A 212 7.60 -19.21 -12.24
N ILE A 213 7.40 -18.62 -11.04
CA ILE A 213 6.08 -18.16 -10.62
C ILE A 213 5.62 -17.02 -11.53
N LEU A 214 6.48 -16.01 -11.76
CA LEU A 214 6.15 -14.85 -12.59
C LEU A 214 5.83 -15.21 -14.04
N LEU A 215 6.44 -16.28 -14.56
CA LEU A 215 6.19 -16.74 -15.92
C LEU A 215 4.88 -17.56 -16.04
N LYS A 216 4.39 -18.16 -14.94
CA LYS A 216 3.19 -19.02 -14.91
C LYS A 216 1.91 -18.28 -14.60
N ILE A 217 1.96 -17.17 -13.88
CA ILE A 217 0.77 -16.42 -13.48
C ILE A 217 0.18 -15.62 -14.65
N LYS A 218 -1.13 -15.33 -14.56
CA LYS A 218 -1.79 -14.40 -15.47
C LYS A 218 -1.39 -12.96 -15.09
N ASN A 219 -0.91 -12.20 -16.07
CA ASN A 219 -0.49 -10.81 -15.84
C ASN A 219 -1.64 -9.84 -16.21
N THR A 220 -2.76 -9.96 -15.54
CA THR A 220 -3.91 -9.07 -15.65
C THR A 220 -4.19 -8.40 -14.32
N LYS A 221 -4.73 -7.18 -14.35
CA LYS A 221 -5.08 -6.42 -13.13
C LYS A 221 -6.01 -7.21 -12.23
N ASP A 222 -6.99 -7.90 -12.82
CA ASP A 222 -7.97 -8.70 -12.08
C ASP A 222 -7.33 -9.88 -11.34
N TYR A 223 -6.39 -10.60 -11.98
CA TYR A 223 -5.70 -11.68 -11.31
C TYR A 223 -4.73 -11.19 -10.23
N LEU A 224 -3.93 -10.17 -10.55
CA LEU A 224 -2.86 -9.71 -9.64
C LEU A 224 -3.43 -9.05 -8.38
N VAL A 225 -4.63 -8.51 -8.40
CA VAL A 225 -5.32 -7.80 -7.31
C VAL A 225 -4.53 -6.57 -6.83
N ARG A 226 -3.23 -6.72 -6.63
CA ARG A 226 -2.29 -5.68 -6.15
C ARG A 226 -1.05 -5.62 -7.05
N PRO A 227 -1.19 -5.18 -8.32
CA PRO A 227 -0.07 -5.07 -9.25
C PRO A 227 1.07 -4.18 -8.75
N ASP A 228 0.76 -3.18 -7.92
CA ASP A 228 1.74 -2.34 -7.20
C ASP A 228 2.72 -3.17 -6.36
N LYS A 229 2.22 -4.13 -5.60
CA LYS A 229 3.06 -5.01 -4.78
C LYS A 229 3.85 -6.01 -5.61
N TRP A 230 3.26 -6.52 -6.68
CA TRP A 230 3.95 -7.40 -7.62
C TRP A 230 5.10 -6.68 -8.32
N TRP A 231 4.94 -5.39 -8.62
CA TRP A 231 5.99 -4.60 -9.24
C TRP A 231 7.25 -4.54 -8.37
N ILE A 232 7.14 -4.32 -7.08
CA ILE A 232 8.28 -4.31 -6.15
C ILE A 232 9.13 -5.59 -6.29
N GLU A 233 8.49 -6.74 -6.38
CA GLU A 233 9.18 -8.02 -6.52
C GLU A 233 9.77 -8.19 -7.92
N ARG A 234 9.05 -7.77 -8.98
CA ARG A 234 9.53 -7.78 -10.36
C ARG A 234 10.76 -6.91 -10.54
N GLU A 235 10.76 -5.70 -10.01
CA GLU A 235 11.90 -4.80 -10.06
C GLU A 235 13.16 -5.43 -9.47
N ILE A 236 13.06 -5.99 -8.27
CA ILE A 236 14.20 -6.64 -7.60
C ILE A 236 14.70 -7.85 -8.40
N ILE A 237 13.80 -8.67 -8.92
CA ILE A 237 14.15 -9.86 -9.69
C ILE A 237 14.77 -9.45 -11.02
N SER A 238 14.23 -8.46 -11.74
CA SER A 238 14.80 -7.98 -13.00
C SER A 238 16.22 -7.44 -12.82
N ARG A 239 16.49 -6.67 -11.75
CA ARG A 239 17.85 -6.22 -11.41
C ARG A 239 18.80 -7.41 -11.16
N SER A 240 18.34 -8.44 -10.46
CA SER A 240 19.11 -9.66 -10.24
C SER A 240 19.39 -10.41 -11.54
N LEU A 241 18.45 -10.44 -12.48
CA LEU A 241 18.61 -11.07 -13.79
C LEU A 241 19.58 -10.27 -14.67
N ILE A 242 19.55 -8.94 -14.64
CA ILE A 242 20.54 -8.07 -15.31
C ILE A 242 21.96 -8.38 -14.80
N TYR A 243 22.13 -8.45 -13.48
CA TYR A 243 23.41 -8.82 -12.88
C TYR A 243 23.92 -10.20 -13.36
N LYS A 244 22.99 -11.16 -13.57
CA LYS A 244 23.27 -12.48 -14.14
C LYS A 244 23.36 -12.49 -15.67
N LYS A 245 23.34 -11.34 -16.33
CA LYS A 245 23.35 -11.16 -17.80
C LYS A 245 22.20 -11.88 -18.55
N LYS A 246 21.06 -12.10 -17.86
CA LYS A 246 19.83 -12.68 -18.44
C LYS A 246 18.89 -11.57 -18.89
N TYR A 247 19.28 -10.81 -19.88
CA TYR A 247 18.66 -9.51 -20.23
C TYR A 247 17.25 -9.64 -20.81
N GLU A 248 17.02 -10.58 -21.73
CA GLU A 248 15.70 -10.85 -22.32
C GLU A 248 14.70 -11.27 -21.25
N LEU A 249 15.16 -12.10 -20.30
CA LEU A 249 14.31 -12.52 -19.19
C LEU A 249 14.05 -11.38 -18.23
N ALA A 250 15.02 -10.51 -17.95
CA ALA A 250 14.85 -9.31 -17.14
C ALA A 250 13.81 -8.38 -17.77
N TYR A 251 13.89 -8.16 -19.07
CA TYR A 251 12.91 -7.37 -19.82
C TYR A 251 11.51 -8.00 -19.74
N LYS A 252 11.38 -9.31 -20.03
CA LYS A 252 10.11 -10.03 -19.95
C LYS A 252 9.46 -9.90 -18.56
N ILE A 253 10.24 -9.92 -17.49
CA ILE A 253 9.73 -9.77 -16.12
C ILE A 253 9.33 -8.32 -15.83
N SER A 254 10.12 -7.32 -16.25
CA SER A 254 9.82 -5.91 -15.99
C SER A 254 8.65 -5.38 -16.81
N SER A 255 8.57 -5.70 -18.09
CA SER A 255 7.55 -5.15 -19.01
C SER A 255 6.15 -5.75 -18.80
N ASN A 256 6.05 -6.94 -18.18
CA ASN A 256 4.78 -7.63 -17.99
C ASN A 256 4.15 -7.35 -16.61
N HIS A 257 3.88 -6.06 -16.29
CA HIS A 257 3.53 -5.61 -14.93
C HIS A 257 2.03 -5.36 -14.68
N ALA A 258 1.21 -5.23 -15.72
CA ALA A 258 -0.24 -4.94 -15.65
C ALA A 258 -0.61 -3.67 -14.85
N LEU A 259 0.32 -2.73 -14.69
CA LEU A 259 0.09 -1.40 -14.13
C LEU A 259 -0.38 -0.46 -15.23
N THR A 260 -1.17 0.56 -14.89
CA THR A 260 -1.73 1.53 -15.86
C THR A 260 -1.41 2.98 -15.49
N GLU A 261 -1.06 3.25 -14.23
CA GLU A 261 -0.84 4.60 -13.71
C GLU A 261 -0.04 4.56 -12.41
N GLY A 262 0.41 5.72 -11.95
CA GLY A 262 1.09 5.89 -10.67
C GLY A 262 2.60 5.69 -10.73
N ALA A 263 3.23 5.82 -9.55
CA ALA A 263 4.68 5.77 -9.42
C ALA A 263 5.28 4.41 -9.83
N GLU A 264 4.58 3.32 -9.51
CA GLU A 264 4.99 1.97 -9.87
C GLU A 264 4.91 1.72 -11.38
N PHE A 265 3.90 2.27 -12.07
CA PHE A 265 3.80 2.24 -13.53
C PHE A 265 4.99 2.98 -14.17
N ALA A 266 5.23 4.22 -13.72
CA ALA A 266 6.35 5.00 -14.21
C ALA A 266 7.69 4.27 -14.00
N ALA A 267 7.89 3.67 -12.82
CA ALA A 267 9.10 2.89 -12.54
C ALA A 267 9.23 1.65 -13.45
N ALA A 268 8.11 1.00 -13.77
CA ALA A 268 8.08 -0.18 -14.63
C ALA A 268 8.41 0.15 -16.10
N GLU A 269 7.76 1.19 -16.63
CA GLU A 269 8.04 1.66 -18.00
C GLU A 269 9.48 2.16 -18.14
N TRP A 270 9.95 2.98 -17.19
CA TRP A 270 11.34 3.43 -17.22
C TRP A 270 12.33 2.26 -17.18
N MET A 271 12.13 1.28 -16.31
CA MET A 271 13.01 0.14 -16.18
C MET A 271 13.01 -0.74 -17.44
N SER A 272 11.85 -0.95 -18.03
CA SER A 272 11.71 -1.73 -19.26
C SER A 272 12.40 -1.05 -20.44
N GLY A 273 12.20 0.26 -20.60
CA GLY A 273 12.91 1.07 -21.59
C GLY A 273 14.43 1.07 -21.38
N TRP A 274 14.87 1.17 -20.11
CA TRP A 274 16.30 1.11 -19.79
C TRP A 274 16.92 -0.24 -20.15
N ILE A 275 16.24 -1.35 -19.88
CA ILE A 275 16.72 -2.69 -20.26
C ILE A 275 16.75 -2.82 -21.78
N ALA A 276 15.71 -2.39 -22.48
CA ALA A 276 15.62 -2.45 -23.94
C ALA A 276 16.76 -1.68 -24.60
N LEU A 277 17.00 -0.43 -24.18
CA LEU A 277 18.03 0.42 -24.77
C LEU A 277 19.45 -0.05 -24.45
N SER A 278 19.70 -0.37 -23.15
CA SER A 278 21.08 -0.52 -22.64
C SER A 278 21.60 -1.94 -22.75
N PHE A 279 20.74 -2.95 -22.76
CA PHE A 279 21.15 -4.36 -22.70
C PHE A 279 20.64 -5.19 -23.89
N LEU A 280 19.46 -4.87 -24.44
CA LEU A 280 18.92 -5.57 -25.61
C LEU A 280 19.32 -4.88 -26.92
N ASN A 281 19.85 -3.66 -26.84
CA ASN A 281 20.18 -2.85 -28.01
C ASN A 281 18.97 -2.62 -28.95
N ASP A 282 17.77 -2.50 -28.38
CA ASP A 282 16.53 -2.27 -29.08
C ASP A 282 15.97 -0.86 -28.77
N PRO A 283 16.37 0.15 -29.55
CA PRO A 283 15.95 1.53 -29.33
C PRO A 283 14.48 1.78 -29.69
N LEU A 284 13.88 1.01 -30.61
CA LEU A 284 12.45 1.15 -30.93
C LEU A 284 11.59 0.73 -29.76
N LEU A 285 11.89 -0.43 -29.19
CA LEU A 285 11.22 -0.92 -28.00
C LEU A 285 11.41 0.02 -26.79
N ALA A 286 12.61 0.57 -26.64
CA ALA A 286 12.92 1.52 -25.58
C ALA A 286 12.13 2.83 -25.71
N LYS A 287 11.96 3.33 -26.96
CA LYS A 287 11.19 4.53 -27.27
C LYS A 287 9.76 4.41 -26.71
N ASP A 288 9.07 3.33 -27.06
CA ASP A 288 7.68 3.11 -26.62
C ASP A 288 7.52 3.13 -25.10
N HIS A 289 8.48 2.57 -24.38
CA HIS A 289 8.48 2.60 -22.93
C HIS A 289 8.77 3.99 -22.35
N PHE A 290 9.75 4.71 -22.91
CA PHE A 290 10.10 6.05 -22.42
C PHE A 290 9.06 7.10 -22.76
N GLU A 291 8.34 6.97 -23.89
CA GLU A 291 7.19 7.80 -24.21
C GLU A 291 6.06 7.58 -23.17
N LYS A 292 5.68 6.33 -22.90
CA LYS A 292 4.71 6.01 -21.85
C LYS A 292 5.14 6.52 -20.47
N PHE A 293 6.42 6.41 -20.15
CA PHE A 293 6.95 6.97 -18.91
C PHE A 293 6.78 8.49 -18.89
N TYR A 294 7.24 9.21 -19.93
CA TYR A 294 7.22 10.66 -20.00
C TYR A 294 5.81 11.23 -19.91
N ASP A 295 4.86 10.62 -20.61
CA ASP A 295 3.45 11.04 -20.65
C ASP A 295 2.72 10.85 -19.31
N ASN A 296 3.25 10.02 -18.43
CA ASN A 296 2.61 9.69 -17.14
C ASN A 296 3.35 10.25 -15.91
N VAL A 297 4.29 11.17 -16.09
CA VAL A 297 5.01 11.83 -14.99
C VAL A 297 4.85 13.35 -15.07
N GLY A 298 4.78 14.01 -13.90
CA GLY A 298 4.63 15.47 -13.81
C GLY A 298 5.66 16.15 -12.89
N TYR A 299 6.43 15.38 -12.12
CA TYR A 299 7.45 15.97 -11.26
C TYR A 299 8.71 16.31 -12.07
N PRO A 300 9.34 17.49 -11.85
CA PRO A 300 10.50 17.97 -12.62
C PRO A 300 11.60 16.92 -12.81
N ILE A 301 11.99 16.21 -11.74
CA ILE A 301 13.01 15.18 -11.82
C ILE A 301 12.61 13.98 -12.70
N SER A 302 11.32 13.61 -12.70
CA SER A 302 10.82 12.50 -13.52
C SER A 302 10.69 12.91 -14.98
N THR A 303 10.20 14.12 -15.24
CA THR A 303 10.08 14.67 -16.60
C THR A 303 11.46 14.84 -17.24
N ALA A 304 12.43 15.43 -16.52
CA ALA A 304 13.83 15.51 -16.98
C ALA A 304 14.42 14.12 -17.31
N ARG A 305 14.18 13.13 -16.44
CA ARG A 305 14.62 11.75 -16.69
C ARG A 305 14.03 11.20 -17.98
N GLY A 306 12.73 11.34 -18.20
CA GLY A 306 12.04 10.86 -19.40
C GLY A 306 12.61 11.52 -20.65
N ALA A 307 12.73 12.83 -20.65
CA ALA A 307 13.31 13.60 -21.76
C ALA A 307 14.76 13.18 -22.07
N TYR A 308 15.59 13.02 -21.04
CA TYR A 308 16.98 12.55 -21.21
C TYR A 308 17.05 11.17 -21.86
N TRP A 309 16.25 10.22 -21.41
CA TRP A 309 16.28 8.87 -21.97
C TRP A 309 15.67 8.80 -23.37
N LEU A 310 14.66 9.62 -23.67
CA LEU A 310 14.16 9.81 -25.04
C LEU A 310 15.26 10.40 -25.95
N GLY A 311 16.00 11.42 -25.48
CA GLY A 311 17.12 11.98 -26.20
C GLY A 311 18.18 10.93 -26.55
N LYS A 312 18.54 10.09 -25.57
CA LYS A 312 19.49 8.95 -25.81
C LYS A 312 18.93 7.93 -26.80
N THR A 313 17.64 7.66 -26.73
CA THR A 313 16.97 6.70 -27.61
C THR A 313 16.94 7.19 -29.04
N TYR A 314 16.51 8.44 -29.26
CA TYR A 314 16.51 9.05 -30.60
C TYR A 314 17.91 9.19 -31.20
N LYS A 315 18.94 9.47 -30.37
CA LYS A 315 20.34 9.44 -30.82
C LYS A 315 20.73 8.06 -31.32
N LYS A 316 20.31 7.00 -30.62
CA LYS A 316 20.60 5.61 -31.04
C LYS A 316 19.85 5.20 -32.31
N LEU A 317 18.70 5.81 -32.59
CA LEU A 317 17.92 5.64 -33.81
C LEU A 317 18.45 6.44 -34.99
N GLY A 318 19.43 7.34 -34.78
CA GLY A 318 19.97 8.22 -35.83
C GLY A 318 19.16 9.48 -36.08
N TYR A 319 18.22 9.83 -35.20
CA TYR A 319 17.39 11.04 -35.32
C TYR A 319 18.00 12.19 -34.49
N ASP A 320 19.09 12.80 -35.00
CA ASP A 320 19.88 13.78 -34.24
C ASP A 320 19.11 15.04 -33.86
N GLU A 321 18.21 15.54 -34.72
CA GLU A 321 17.35 16.71 -34.42
C GLU A 321 16.39 16.42 -33.26
N LEU A 322 15.73 15.27 -33.28
CA LEU A 322 14.83 14.85 -32.20
C LEU A 322 15.61 14.59 -30.92
N SER A 323 16.79 13.98 -31.02
CA SER A 323 17.68 13.79 -29.88
C SER A 323 18.04 15.12 -29.21
N SER A 324 18.45 16.11 -30.01
CA SER A 324 18.81 17.46 -29.53
C SER A 324 17.62 18.16 -28.87
N LYS A 325 16.42 18.05 -29.47
CA LYS A 325 15.18 18.58 -28.89
C LYS A 325 14.91 17.99 -27.50
N TRP A 326 15.02 16.66 -27.35
CA TRP A 326 14.74 15.99 -26.09
C TRP A 326 15.80 16.28 -25.02
N PHE A 327 17.08 16.40 -25.39
CA PHE A 327 18.10 16.85 -24.42
C PHE A 327 17.90 18.30 -24.00
N LYS A 328 17.45 19.18 -24.91
CA LYS A 328 17.07 20.55 -24.55
C LYS A 328 15.89 20.55 -23.57
N GLU A 329 14.88 19.71 -23.82
CA GLU A 329 13.75 19.56 -22.88
C GLU A 329 14.23 19.10 -21.48
N ALA A 330 15.11 18.12 -21.40
CA ALA A 330 15.68 17.69 -20.12
C ALA A 330 16.43 18.81 -19.40
N SER A 331 17.14 19.69 -20.14
CA SER A 331 17.92 20.81 -19.59
C SER A 331 17.08 21.96 -19.00
N ASN A 332 15.78 22.00 -19.30
CA ASN A 332 14.86 22.99 -18.71
C ASN A 332 14.66 22.81 -17.19
N TYR A 333 15.09 21.68 -16.64
CA TYR A 333 14.89 21.31 -15.23
C TYR A 333 16.20 21.43 -14.45
N LEU A 334 16.64 22.67 -14.16
CA LEU A 334 17.93 23.00 -13.55
C LEU A 334 18.24 22.33 -12.20
N THR A 335 17.24 21.83 -11.51
CA THR A 335 17.37 21.19 -10.18
C THR A 335 17.47 19.68 -10.25
N THR A 336 17.66 19.08 -11.43
CA THR A 336 17.69 17.64 -11.64
C THR A 336 19.08 17.16 -12.06
N TYR A 337 19.29 15.84 -12.05
CA TYR A 337 20.54 15.20 -12.50
C TYR A 337 20.61 14.99 -14.01
N TYR A 338 19.54 15.23 -14.74
CA TYR A 338 19.36 14.90 -16.16
C TYR A 338 19.46 16.11 -17.06
#